data_614a658d727c4f8f3711e2139df5a870
#
_entry.id   614a658d727c4f8f3711e2139df5a870
#
_cell.length_a   1.000
_cell.length_b   1.000
_cell.length_c   1.000
_cell.angle_alpha   90.00
_cell.angle_beta   90.00
_cell.angle_gamma   90.00
#
_symmetry.space_group_name_H-M   'P 1'
#
loop_
_entity.id
_entity.type
_entity.pdbx_description
1 polymer ?
#
loop_
_entity_poly.entity_id
_entity_poly.type
_entity_poly.pdbx_seq_one_letter_code
_entity_poly.pdbx_strand_id
1 'polypeptide(L)'
;KKCYNSFAGYAHMQIQKATGLNKKMNYEKEQITRKTPLDFCYVTLLGKSFPVKEWLENTGIKTEKIGLTSLDHFRDIYAVYYDPTGTLGFRGITLENSNQVRLSAVAKGMTPHTIMYFNEPEYSKHCKEYKEYQEWLEKRNVARYVDVESHGQKIDGKNMLHCRRLIDVAKEIPVLKTINVRRPNADYLIEIRKGKHSLKEILESAKTDLDGLKELYQNSNLPDEVDQEFLNDLLLQVRKMY
;
A
#
# COMPACT_ATOMS: atom_id res chain seq x y z
N LYS A 1 -0.22 -30.11 -15.84
CA LYS A 1 -0.17 -29.44 -14.52
C LYS A 1 0.18 -27.94 -14.60
N LYS A 2 0.63 -27.43 -15.75
CA LYS A 2 1.04 -26.02 -15.93
C LYS A 2 -0.05 -24.99 -15.59
N CYS A 3 -1.32 -25.32 -15.72
CA CYS A 3 -2.44 -24.42 -15.40
C CYS A 3 -2.48 -23.98 -13.91
N TYR A 4 -1.89 -24.76 -12.99
CA TYR A 4 -1.75 -24.35 -11.59
C TYR A 4 -1.18 -22.95 -11.43
N ASN A 5 -0.02 -22.68 -12.03
CA ASN A 5 0.66 -21.39 -11.91
C ASN A 5 -0.19 -20.23 -12.45
N SER A 6 -0.93 -20.46 -13.54
CA SER A 6 -1.80 -19.44 -14.13
C SER A 6 -2.97 -19.09 -13.21
N PHE A 7 -3.68 -20.09 -12.69
CA PHE A 7 -4.84 -19.87 -11.82
C PHE A 7 -4.44 -19.33 -10.44
N ALA A 8 -3.46 -19.98 -9.80
CA ALA A 8 -2.98 -19.55 -8.47
C ALA A 8 -2.34 -18.16 -8.52
N GLY A 9 -1.49 -17.89 -9.52
CA GLY A 9 -0.85 -16.58 -9.69
C GLY A 9 -1.86 -15.46 -9.94
N TYR A 10 -2.88 -15.71 -10.79
CA TYR A 10 -3.91 -14.71 -11.02
C TYR A 10 -4.78 -14.46 -9.79
N ALA A 11 -5.18 -15.53 -9.08
CA ALA A 11 -5.93 -15.40 -7.82
C ALA A 11 -5.15 -14.57 -6.79
N HIS A 12 -3.85 -14.85 -6.64
CA HIS A 12 -2.98 -14.08 -5.75
C HIS A 12 -2.92 -12.59 -6.13
N MET A 13 -2.78 -12.27 -7.43
CA MET A 13 -2.83 -10.88 -7.88
C MET A 13 -4.17 -10.19 -7.59
N GLN A 14 -5.31 -10.90 -7.69
CA GLN A 14 -6.62 -10.34 -7.35
C GLN A 14 -6.74 -10.06 -5.84
N ILE A 15 -6.19 -10.93 -5.00
CA ILE A 15 -6.11 -10.73 -3.54
C ILE A 15 -5.31 -9.46 -3.23
N GLN A 16 -4.12 -9.32 -3.82
CA GLN A 16 -3.27 -8.13 -3.63
C GLN A 16 -3.98 -6.84 -4.06
N LYS A 17 -4.65 -6.86 -5.22
CA LYS A 17 -5.43 -5.70 -5.70
C LYS A 17 -6.56 -5.32 -4.75
N ALA A 18 -7.30 -6.31 -4.25
CA ALA A 18 -8.40 -6.06 -3.33
C ALA A 18 -7.90 -5.53 -1.98
N THR A 19 -6.82 -6.10 -1.44
CA THR A 19 -6.20 -5.61 -0.21
C THR A 19 -5.65 -4.19 -0.38
N GLY A 20 -5.01 -3.91 -1.50
CA GLY A 20 -4.49 -2.57 -1.82
C GLY A 20 -5.60 -1.53 -1.97
N LEU A 21 -6.71 -1.87 -2.63
CA LEU A 21 -7.88 -1.01 -2.74
C LEU A 21 -8.53 -0.79 -1.37
N ASN A 22 -8.73 -1.83 -0.58
CA ASN A 22 -9.29 -1.72 0.77
C ASN A 22 -8.44 -0.81 1.65
N LYS A 23 -7.11 -0.94 1.62
CA LYS A 23 -6.20 -0.02 2.32
C LYS A 23 -6.46 1.44 1.91
N LYS A 24 -6.53 1.73 0.59
CA LYS A 24 -6.76 3.10 0.08
C LYS A 24 -8.14 3.65 0.42
N MET A 25 -9.18 2.82 0.36
CA MET A 25 -10.55 3.20 0.74
C MET A 25 -10.71 3.51 2.24
N ASN A 26 -9.85 2.91 3.08
CA ASN A 26 -9.84 3.11 4.52
C ASN A 26 -8.78 4.11 5.01
N TYR A 27 -8.13 4.85 4.11
CA TYR A 27 -7.28 5.95 4.50
C TYR A 27 -8.07 6.98 5.32
N GLU A 28 -7.60 7.25 6.52
CA GLU A 28 -8.11 8.36 7.32
C GLU A 28 -7.77 9.70 6.66
N LYS A 29 -8.58 10.73 6.92
CA LYS A 29 -8.36 12.07 6.33
C LYS A 29 -6.94 12.61 6.59
N GLU A 30 -6.36 12.32 7.75
CA GLU A 30 -5.01 12.72 8.13
C GLU A 30 -3.93 12.08 7.25
N GLN A 31 -4.18 10.88 6.74
CA GLN A 31 -3.25 10.20 5.82
C GLN A 31 -3.39 10.70 4.37
N ILE A 32 -4.50 11.37 4.05
CA ILE A 32 -4.79 11.95 2.72
C ILE A 32 -4.15 13.33 2.59
N THR A 33 -3.95 14.04 3.69
CA THR A 33 -3.34 15.37 3.69
C THR A 33 -1.82 15.29 3.55
N ARG A 34 -1.26 16.16 2.72
CA ARG A 34 0.19 16.29 2.58
C ARG A 34 0.79 16.80 3.90
N LYS A 35 1.64 16.01 4.51
CA LYS A 35 2.44 16.42 5.65
C LYS A 35 3.75 17.07 5.19
N THR A 36 4.29 17.93 6.02
CA THR A 36 5.57 18.62 5.79
C THR A 36 6.71 17.93 6.55
N PRO A 37 7.99 18.21 6.24
CA PRO A 37 9.10 17.70 7.05
C PRO A 37 8.97 18.02 8.55
N LEU A 38 8.36 19.14 8.89
CA LEU A 38 8.16 19.55 10.28
C LEU A 38 7.30 18.57 11.09
N ASP A 39 6.39 17.86 10.43
CA ASP A 39 5.55 16.82 11.06
C ASP A 39 6.34 15.56 11.47
N PHE A 40 7.56 15.43 10.97
CA PHE A 40 8.47 14.31 11.21
C PHE A 40 9.75 14.75 11.94
N CYS A 41 9.74 15.94 12.51
CA CYS A 41 10.84 16.45 13.34
C CYS A 41 10.52 16.30 14.82
N TYR A 42 11.51 15.88 15.60
CA TYR A 42 11.39 15.65 17.04
C TYR A 42 12.54 16.29 17.77
N VAL A 43 12.25 17.01 18.86
CA VAL A 43 13.28 17.58 19.77
C VAL A 43 13.45 16.68 20.98
N THR A 44 14.68 16.64 21.51
CA THR A 44 15.01 15.85 22.72
C THR A 44 15.23 16.78 23.88
N LEU A 45 14.42 16.64 24.93
CA LEU A 45 14.51 17.40 26.17
C LEU A 45 14.44 16.46 27.36
N LEU A 46 15.38 16.58 28.28
CA LEU A 46 15.41 15.78 29.54
C LEU A 46 15.25 14.26 29.32
N GLY A 47 15.89 13.74 28.27
CA GLY A 47 15.83 12.30 27.94
C GLY A 47 14.52 11.83 27.29
N LYS A 48 13.63 12.75 26.93
CA LYS A 48 12.37 12.45 26.20
C LYS A 48 12.37 13.16 24.85
N SER A 49 11.66 12.60 23.87
CA SER A 49 11.46 13.21 22.58
C SER A 49 10.03 13.75 22.45
N PHE A 50 9.89 14.92 21.83
CA PHE A 50 8.63 15.58 21.59
C PHE A 50 8.54 16.00 20.13
N PRO A 51 7.34 15.96 19.47
CA PRO A 51 7.15 16.54 18.17
C PRO A 51 7.56 18.03 18.17
N VAL A 52 8.28 18.46 17.15
CA VAL A 52 8.74 19.87 17.07
C VAL A 52 7.58 20.85 17.08
N LYS A 53 6.45 20.52 16.43
CA LYS A 53 5.26 21.39 16.43
C LYS A 53 4.73 21.61 17.84
N GLU A 54 4.58 20.56 18.62
CA GLU A 54 4.14 20.62 20.02
C GLU A 54 5.12 21.41 20.88
N TRP A 55 6.42 21.20 20.69
CA TRP A 55 7.45 21.95 21.40
C TRP A 55 7.40 23.46 21.07
N LEU A 56 7.19 23.82 19.80
CA LEU A 56 7.05 25.21 19.37
C LEU A 56 5.81 25.88 19.98
N GLU A 57 4.68 25.18 19.98
CA GLU A 57 3.43 25.66 20.58
C GLU A 57 3.59 25.88 22.10
N ASN A 58 4.17 24.92 22.81
CA ASN A 58 4.35 24.97 24.25
C ASN A 58 5.36 26.06 24.70
N THR A 59 6.37 26.35 23.87
CA THR A 59 7.40 27.36 24.18
C THR A 59 7.06 28.73 23.64
N GLY A 60 6.12 28.86 22.72
CA GLY A 60 5.81 30.10 22.01
C GLY A 60 6.93 30.57 21.07
N ILE A 61 7.88 29.70 20.74
CA ILE A 61 8.99 29.99 19.85
C ILE A 61 8.48 30.01 18.41
N LYS A 62 8.72 31.13 17.71
CA LYS A 62 8.42 31.25 16.29
C LYS A 62 9.48 30.53 15.46
N THR A 63 9.04 29.76 14.47
CA THR A 63 9.91 28.96 13.60
C THR A 63 11.01 29.78 12.94
N GLU A 64 10.71 30.99 12.51
CA GLU A 64 11.65 31.90 11.83
C GLU A 64 12.85 32.30 12.70
N LYS A 65 12.73 32.18 14.03
CA LYS A 65 13.79 32.46 15.00
C LYS A 65 14.69 31.27 15.30
N ILE A 66 14.51 30.19 14.58
CA ILE A 66 15.28 28.94 14.75
C ILE A 66 16.32 28.81 13.65
N GLY A 67 17.53 28.48 14.04
CA GLY A 67 18.62 28.07 13.18
C GLY A 67 18.98 26.59 13.43
N LEU A 68 19.35 25.89 12.37
CA LEU A 68 19.79 24.49 12.45
C LEU A 68 21.20 24.35 11.88
N THR A 69 22.01 23.53 12.52
CA THR A 69 23.26 23.01 11.94
C THR A 69 23.28 21.47 12.04
N SER A 70 23.88 20.82 11.06
CA SER A 70 24.12 19.38 11.15
C SER A 70 25.08 19.08 12.30
N LEU A 71 24.87 17.94 12.98
CA LEU A 71 25.85 17.39 13.90
C LEU A 71 26.81 16.48 13.11
N ASP A 72 28.12 16.66 13.34
CA ASP A 72 29.15 15.84 12.71
C ASP A 72 28.96 14.36 13.07
N HIS A 73 29.16 13.50 12.09
CA HIS A 73 29.04 12.05 12.19
C HIS A 73 27.60 11.51 12.39
N PHE A 74 26.58 12.39 12.47
CA PHE A 74 25.19 11.98 12.57
C PHE A 74 24.38 12.36 11.32
N ARG A 75 23.57 11.44 10.87
CA ARG A 75 22.63 11.70 9.79
C ARG A 75 21.28 12.12 10.38
N ASP A 76 20.69 13.16 9.78
CA ASP A 76 19.35 13.65 10.10
C ASP A 76 19.16 14.13 11.56
N ILE A 77 20.29 14.41 12.27
CA ILE A 77 20.32 15.02 13.59
C ILE A 77 20.94 16.41 13.49
N TYR A 78 20.28 17.37 14.13
CA TYR A 78 20.61 18.78 14.01
C TYR A 78 20.69 19.44 15.39
N ALA A 79 21.68 20.32 15.56
CA ALA A 79 21.70 21.25 16.66
C ALA A 79 20.72 22.39 16.38
N VAL A 80 19.87 22.70 17.35
CA VAL A 80 18.85 23.75 17.27
C VAL A 80 19.32 24.99 18.03
N TYR A 81 19.32 26.13 17.37
CA TYR A 81 19.68 27.42 17.95
C TYR A 81 18.45 28.34 17.95
N TYR A 82 18.30 29.11 18.99
CA TYR A 82 17.20 30.05 19.11
C TYR A 82 17.71 31.49 19.19
N ASP A 83 17.15 32.36 18.38
CA ASP A 83 17.42 33.79 18.38
C ASP A 83 16.18 34.59 18.85
N PRO A 84 16.09 34.94 20.13
CA PRO A 84 14.93 35.67 20.64
C PRO A 84 14.79 37.07 20.00
N THR A 85 15.91 37.64 19.58
CA THR A 85 15.95 39.02 19.00
C THR A 85 15.61 39.05 17.51
N GLY A 86 15.86 37.95 16.80
CA GLY A 86 15.69 37.87 15.34
C GLY A 86 16.79 38.55 14.54
N THR A 87 17.93 38.86 15.19
CA THR A 87 19.05 39.59 14.57
C THR A 87 20.09 38.70 13.89
N LEU A 88 20.08 37.39 14.17
CA LEU A 88 21.05 36.45 13.65
C LEU A 88 20.72 35.97 12.23
N GLY A 89 19.58 36.38 11.68
CA GLY A 89 19.18 36.01 10.31
C GLY A 89 18.86 34.54 10.13
N PHE A 90 18.40 33.86 11.17
CA PHE A 90 17.92 32.48 11.07
C PHE A 90 16.73 32.38 10.13
N ARG A 91 16.55 31.23 9.52
CA ARG A 91 15.62 31.05 8.40
C ARG A 91 14.56 30.01 8.67
N GLY A 92 14.46 29.53 9.90
CA GLY A 92 13.50 28.49 10.30
C GLY A 92 13.96 27.08 10.00
N ILE A 93 13.12 26.13 10.35
CA ILE A 93 13.40 24.70 10.25
C ILE A 93 13.18 24.18 8.83
N THR A 94 12.12 24.63 8.16
CA THR A 94 11.78 24.25 6.79
C THR A 94 11.32 25.47 5.99
N LEU A 95 11.35 25.36 4.67
CA LEU A 95 10.64 26.28 3.78
C LEU A 95 9.24 25.72 3.47
N GLU A 96 8.32 26.61 3.16
CA GLU A 96 7.04 26.23 2.58
C GLU A 96 7.28 25.45 1.29
N ASN A 97 6.61 24.30 1.15
CA ASN A 97 6.77 23.36 0.04
C ASN A 97 8.16 22.68 -0.11
N SER A 98 9.06 22.82 0.85
CA SER A 98 10.31 22.05 0.86
C SER A 98 10.09 20.61 1.34
N ASN A 99 10.90 19.69 0.82
CA ASN A 99 10.96 18.30 1.27
C ASN A 99 12.13 18.05 2.24
N GLN A 100 12.82 19.10 2.67
CA GLN A 100 14.02 19.00 3.50
C GLN A 100 14.00 20.05 4.62
N VAL A 101 14.73 19.75 5.69
CA VAL A 101 15.06 20.74 6.71
C VAL A 101 16.10 21.73 6.19
N ARG A 102 16.13 22.90 6.77
CA ARG A 102 16.93 24.02 6.29
C ARG A 102 18.04 24.36 7.29
N LEU A 103 19.27 24.35 6.82
CA LEU A 103 20.42 24.77 7.63
C LEU A 103 20.58 26.30 7.66
N SER A 104 21.09 26.80 8.76
CA SER A 104 21.41 28.20 8.99
C SER A 104 22.91 28.39 9.22
N ALA A 105 23.42 29.55 8.86
CA ALA A 105 24.75 29.95 9.31
C ALA A 105 24.67 30.34 10.79
N VAL A 106 25.40 29.62 11.63
CA VAL A 106 25.47 29.88 13.07
C VAL A 106 26.86 30.30 13.45
N ALA A 107 26.99 31.37 14.26
CA ALA A 107 28.28 31.88 14.69
C ALA A 107 29.02 30.82 15.53
N LYS A 108 30.34 30.74 15.32
CA LYS A 108 31.19 29.80 16.05
C LYS A 108 31.14 30.08 17.56
N GLY A 109 30.92 29.03 18.35
CA GLY A 109 30.87 29.16 19.82
C GLY A 109 29.46 29.38 20.40
N MET A 110 28.42 29.49 19.57
CA MET A 110 27.04 29.48 20.09
C MET A 110 26.68 28.13 20.70
N THR A 111 26.00 28.16 21.84
CA THR A 111 25.48 26.96 22.50
C THR A 111 24.13 26.57 21.89
N PRO A 112 23.95 25.32 21.45
CA PRO A 112 22.66 24.85 21.00
C PRO A 112 21.59 24.89 22.10
N HIS A 113 20.37 25.25 21.73
CA HIS A 113 19.24 25.27 22.64
C HIS A 113 18.75 23.83 22.92
N THR A 114 18.74 22.98 21.90
CA THR A 114 18.39 21.57 21.98
C THR A 114 18.90 20.83 20.74
N ILE A 115 18.60 19.54 20.67
CA ILE A 115 18.88 18.68 19.52
C ILE A 115 17.56 18.26 18.89
N MET A 116 17.52 18.25 17.56
CA MET A 116 16.39 17.83 16.77
C MET A 116 16.77 16.63 15.88
N TYR A 117 15.91 15.66 15.79
CA TYR A 117 15.97 14.56 14.83
C TYR A 117 14.89 14.75 13.76
N PHE A 118 15.25 14.62 12.48
CA PHE A 118 14.32 14.55 11.37
C PHE A 118 14.18 13.09 10.92
N ASN A 119 12.99 12.51 11.07
CA ASN A 119 12.70 11.15 10.63
C ASN A 119 12.45 11.13 9.11
N GLU A 120 13.52 11.32 8.34
CA GLU A 120 13.50 11.35 6.88
C GLU A 120 12.91 10.08 6.27
N PRO A 121 13.23 8.84 6.74
CA PRO A 121 12.66 7.64 6.19
C PRO A 121 11.13 7.57 6.28
N GLU A 122 10.55 7.98 7.42
CA GLU A 122 9.10 7.97 7.59
C GLU A 122 8.43 9.09 6.78
N TYR A 123 9.09 10.24 6.65
CA TYR A 123 8.65 11.32 5.75
C TYR A 123 8.65 10.88 4.28
N SER A 124 9.71 10.24 3.81
CA SER A 124 9.82 9.69 2.46
C SER A 124 8.73 8.66 2.18
N LYS A 125 8.48 7.77 3.14
CA LYS A 125 7.40 6.78 3.05
C LYS A 125 6.03 7.47 2.95
N HIS A 126 5.77 8.48 3.78
CA HIS A 126 4.55 9.29 3.72
C HIS A 126 4.38 9.96 2.35
N CYS A 127 5.42 10.58 1.81
CA CYS A 127 5.37 11.22 0.49
C CYS A 127 5.02 10.22 -0.62
N LYS A 128 5.59 9.02 -0.58
CA LYS A 128 5.29 7.95 -1.52
C LYS A 128 3.83 7.51 -1.40
N GLU A 129 3.35 7.23 -0.19
CA GLU A 129 1.96 6.81 0.05
C GLU A 129 0.96 7.90 -0.35
N TYR A 130 1.26 9.16 -0.07
CA TYR A 130 0.45 10.31 -0.48
C TYR A 130 0.38 10.42 -2.02
N LYS A 131 1.52 10.33 -2.71
CA LYS A 131 1.56 10.35 -4.18
C LYS A 131 0.77 9.20 -4.79
N GLU A 132 0.97 7.97 -4.32
CA GLU A 132 0.24 6.80 -4.79
C GLU A 132 -1.28 6.94 -4.59
N TYR A 133 -1.70 7.54 -3.48
CA TYR A 133 -3.10 7.81 -3.21
C TYR A 133 -3.68 8.86 -4.16
N GLN A 134 -2.97 9.97 -4.43
CA GLN A 134 -3.41 11.00 -5.37
C GLN A 134 -3.52 10.45 -6.80
N GLU A 135 -2.51 9.70 -7.26
CA GLU A 135 -2.56 9.03 -8.56
C GLU A 135 -3.73 8.05 -8.68
N TRP A 136 -4.04 7.34 -7.59
CA TRP A 136 -5.20 6.46 -7.58
C TRP A 136 -6.51 7.24 -7.63
N LEU A 137 -6.65 8.38 -6.92
CA LEU A 137 -7.83 9.23 -6.98
C LEU A 137 -8.10 9.73 -8.40
N GLU A 138 -7.05 10.14 -9.11
CA GLU A 138 -7.15 10.63 -10.50
C GLU A 138 -7.53 9.52 -11.49
N LYS A 139 -6.94 8.34 -11.33
CA LYS A 139 -7.05 7.22 -12.30
C LYS A 139 -8.16 6.23 -11.95
N ARG A 140 -8.81 6.37 -10.80
CA ARG A 140 -9.84 5.41 -10.37
C ARG A 140 -11.05 5.41 -11.29
N ASN A 141 -11.59 4.23 -11.55
CA ASN A 141 -12.89 4.12 -12.22
C ASN A 141 -14.00 4.51 -11.22
N VAL A 142 -14.63 5.66 -11.46
CA VAL A 142 -15.62 6.25 -10.56
C VAL A 142 -16.82 5.32 -10.34
N ALA A 143 -17.34 4.67 -11.40
CA ALA A 143 -18.47 3.75 -11.28
C ALA A 143 -18.13 2.55 -10.37
N ARG A 144 -16.89 2.04 -10.48
CA ARG A 144 -16.42 0.94 -9.62
C ARG A 144 -16.20 1.38 -8.18
N TYR A 145 -15.77 2.62 -7.98
CA TYR A 145 -15.61 3.19 -6.65
C TYR A 145 -16.95 3.32 -5.92
N VAL A 146 -17.97 3.85 -6.61
CA VAL A 146 -19.34 3.96 -6.08
C VAL A 146 -19.92 2.58 -5.75
N ASP A 147 -19.69 1.57 -6.60
CA ASP A 147 -20.12 0.18 -6.35
C ASP A 147 -19.48 -0.37 -5.06
N VAL A 148 -18.18 -0.15 -4.87
CA VAL A 148 -17.44 -0.57 -3.65
C VAL A 148 -17.93 0.15 -2.39
N GLU A 149 -18.25 1.45 -2.48
CA GLU A 149 -18.81 2.21 -1.36
C GLU A 149 -20.24 1.77 -0.99
N SER A 150 -21.06 1.47 -2.00
CA SER A 150 -22.47 1.07 -1.80
C SER A 150 -22.61 -0.24 -1.00
N HIS A 151 -21.59 -1.10 -1.00
CA HIS A 151 -21.55 -2.35 -0.23
C HIS A 151 -21.24 -2.15 1.26
N GLY A 152 -20.91 -0.94 1.72
CA GLY A 152 -20.64 -0.62 3.13
C GLY A 152 -19.37 -1.24 3.71
N GLN A 153 -18.73 -2.18 3.01
CA GLN A 153 -17.53 -2.89 3.46
C GLN A 153 -16.25 -2.42 2.74
N LYS A 154 -16.37 -1.49 1.79
CA LYS A 154 -15.25 -0.96 1.00
C LYS A 154 -14.40 -2.05 0.32
N ILE A 155 -15.07 -3.10 -0.17
CA ILE A 155 -14.46 -4.28 -0.80
C ILE A 155 -14.74 -4.24 -2.30
N ASP A 156 -13.74 -4.58 -3.11
CA ASP A 156 -13.95 -4.84 -4.53
C ASP A 156 -14.59 -6.21 -4.74
N GLY A 157 -15.91 -6.27 -4.59
CA GLY A 157 -16.69 -7.49 -4.70
C GLY A 157 -16.53 -8.19 -6.05
N LYS A 158 -16.33 -7.44 -7.14
CA LYS A 158 -16.08 -8.02 -8.47
C LYS A 158 -14.74 -8.78 -8.50
N ASN A 159 -13.67 -8.18 -7.97
CA ASN A 159 -12.37 -8.86 -7.92
C ASN A 159 -12.41 -10.07 -6.99
N MET A 160 -13.12 -9.99 -5.88
CA MET A 160 -13.26 -11.10 -4.94
C MET A 160 -14.05 -12.27 -5.53
N LEU A 161 -15.14 -11.96 -6.22
CA LEU A 161 -15.88 -12.98 -7.00
C LEU A 161 -14.95 -13.67 -8.01
N HIS A 162 -14.18 -12.91 -8.78
CA HIS A 162 -13.25 -13.49 -9.76
C HIS A 162 -12.16 -14.33 -9.09
N CYS A 163 -11.60 -13.86 -7.99
CA CYS A 163 -10.62 -14.62 -7.22
C CYS A 163 -11.19 -15.96 -6.77
N ARG A 164 -12.36 -15.97 -6.11
CA ARG A 164 -13.01 -17.19 -5.62
C ARG A 164 -13.33 -18.16 -6.76
N ARG A 165 -13.94 -17.65 -7.84
CA ARG A 165 -14.26 -18.44 -9.02
C ARG A 165 -13.04 -19.14 -9.62
N LEU A 166 -11.90 -18.43 -9.71
CA LEU A 166 -10.67 -19.00 -10.28
C LEU A 166 -10.08 -20.08 -9.38
N ILE A 167 -10.12 -19.90 -8.07
CA ILE A 167 -9.67 -20.91 -7.10
C ILE A 167 -10.55 -22.16 -7.21
N ASP A 168 -11.87 -22.00 -7.31
CA ASP A 168 -12.80 -23.13 -7.46
C ASP A 168 -12.55 -23.91 -8.76
N VAL A 169 -12.33 -23.20 -9.89
CA VAL A 169 -11.95 -23.84 -11.15
C VAL A 169 -10.60 -24.55 -11.02
N ALA A 170 -9.63 -23.93 -10.37
CA ALA A 170 -8.33 -24.53 -10.15
C ALA A 170 -8.39 -25.82 -9.32
N LYS A 171 -9.31 -25.92 -8.37
CA LYS A 171 -9.56 -27.15 -7.59
C LYS A 171 -10.27 -28.24 -8.42
N GLU A 172 -11.17 -27.86 -9.32
CA GLU A 172 -11.90 -28.80 -10.18
C GLU A 172 -11.02 -29.52 -11.21
N ILE A 173 -10.10 -28.76 -11.82
CA ILE A 173 -9.26 -29.30 -12.92
C ILE A 173 -8.51 -30.57 -12.51
N PRO A 174 -7.76 -30.62 -11.40
CA PRO A 174 -7.01 -31.81 -11.00
C PRO A 174 -7.91 -32.98 -10.56
N VAL A 175 -9.11 -32.71 -10.05
CA VAL A 175 -10.03 -33.73 -9.52
C VAL A 175 -10.98 -34.25 -10.60
N LEU A 176 -11.63 -33.35 -11.31
CA LEU A 176 -12.70 -33.70 -12.27
C LEU A 176 -12.22 -33.76 -13.73
N LYS A 177 -11.02 -33.27 -14.02
CA LYS A 177 -10.45 -33.16 -15.39
C LYS A 177 -11.34 -32.34 -16.33
N THR A 178 -12.14 -31.44 -15.81
CA THR A 178 -13.08 -30.62 -16.56
C THR A 178 -13.12 -29.20 -16.02
N ILE A 179 -13.74 -28.30 -16.75
CA ILE A 179 -14.00 -26.92 -16.35
C ILE A 179 -15.50 -26.68 -16.44
N ASN A 180 -16.15 -26.48 -15.29
CA ASN A 180 -17.56 -26.12 -15.25
C ASN A 180 -17.70 -24.60 -15.46
N VAL A 181 -18.10 -24.18 -16.65
CA VAL A 181 -18.33 -22.77 -16.99
C VAL A 181 -19.49 -22.20 -16.16
N ARG A 182 -20.59 -22.95 -16.05
CA ARG A 182 -21.70 -22.63 -15.18
C ARG A 182 -21.38 -23.14 -13.77
N ARG A 183 -21.12 -22.20 -12.87
CA ARG A 183 -20.67 -22.52 -11.52
C ARG A 183 -21.78 -23.11 -10.66
N PRO A 184 -21.56 -24.28 -10.00
CA PRO A 184 -22.54 -24.84 -9.06
C PRO A 184 -22.81 -23.92 -7.86
N ASN A 185 -21.81 -23.14 -7.45
CA ASN A 185 -21.89 -22.17 -6.34
C ASN A 185 -22.13 -20.72 -6.80
N ALA A 186 -22.88 -20.53 -7.90
CA ALA A 186 -23.13 -19.20 -8.47
C ALA A 186 -23.74 -18.22 -7.47
N ASP A 187 -24.67 -18.67 -6.62
CA ASP A 187 -25.32 -17.83 -5.61
C ASP A 187 -24.31 -17.29 -4.58
N TYR A 188 -23.41 -18.16 -4.09
CA TYR A 188 -22.34 -17.73 -3.19
C TYR A 188 -21.41 -16.70 -3.83
N LEU A 189 -21.04 -16.89 -5.10
CA LEU A 189 -20.24 -15.92 -5.84
C LEU A 189 -20.95 -14.58 -6.00
N ILE A 190 -22.26 -14.59 -6.22
CA ILE A 190 -23.08 -13.38 -6.28
C ILE A 190 -23.14 -12.69 -4.90
N GLU A 191 -23.23 -13.45 -3.81
CA GLU A 191 -23.19 -12.90 -2.45
C GLU A 191 -21.86 -12.22 -2.12
N ILE A 192 -20.73 -12.82 -2.52
CA ILE A 192 -19.40 -12.16 -2.44
C ILE A 192 -19.41 -10.85 -3.20
N ARG A 193 -19.91 -10.82 -4.44
CA ARG A 193 -20.00 -9.61 -5.25
C ARG A 193 -20.85 -8.53 -4.59
N LYS A 194 -21.92 -8.92 -3.92
CA LYS A 194 -22.83 -8.01 -3.19
C LYS A 194 -22.31 -7.58 -1.81
N GLY A 195 -21.09 -7.99 -1.43
CA GLY A 195 -20.46 -7.62 -0.16
C GLY A 195 -21.11 -8.25 1.08
N LYS A 196 -21.82 -9.39 0.95
CA LYS A 196 -22.42 -10.09 2.09
C LYS A 196 -21.42 -10.85 2.97
N HIS A 197 -20.19 -11.05 2.47
CA HIS A 197 -19.11 -11.72 3.19
C HIS A 197 -18.00 -10.74 3.50
N SER A 198 -17.37 -10.85 4.68
CA SER A 198 -16.27 -9.97 5.06
C SER A 198 -15.01 -10.26 4.22
N LEU A 199 -14.21 -9.22 3.98
CA LEU A 199 -12.92 -9.39 3.27
C LEU A 199 -12.04 -10.42 3.96
N LYS A 200 -12.01 -10.41 5.30
CA LYS A 200 -11.21 -11.34 6.09
C LYS A 200 -11.59 -12.79 5.82
N GLU A 201 -12.88 -13.13 5.88
CA GLU A 201 -13.38 -14.49 5.62
C GLU A 201 -13.04 -14.95 4.20
N ILE A 202 -13.22 -14.08 3.19
CA ILE A 202 -12.92 -14.41 1.80
C ILE A 202 -11.42 -14.68 1.64
N LEU A 203 -10.55 -13.84 2.25
CA LEU A 203 -9.10 -13.99 2.14
C LEU A 203 -8.57 -15.21 2.88
N GLU A 204 -9.09 -15.53 4.07
CA GLU A 204 -8.70 -16.72 4.83
C GLU A 204 -9.09 -18.00 4.09
N SER A 205 -10.32 -18.05 3.57
CA SER A 205 -10.79 -19.18 2.75
C SER A 205 -9.95 -19.32 1.47
N ALA A 206 -9.67 -18.22 0.77
CA ALA A 206 -8.85 -18.24 -0.44
C ALA A 206 -7.43 -18.71 -0.17
N LYS A 207 -6.81 -18.28 0.93
CA LYS A 207 -5.46 -18.70 1.34
C LYS A 207 -5.41 -20.20 1.64
N THR A 208 -6.34 -20.70 2.44
CA THR A 208 -6.42 -22.12 2.78
C THR A 208 -6.53 -22.99 1.52
N ASP A 209 -7.39 -22.59 0.57
CA ASP A 209 -7.55 -23.31 -0.69
C ASP A 209 -6.29 -23.24 -1.57
N LEU A 210 -5.63 -22.08 -1.66
CA LEU A 210 -4.40 -21.92 -2.43
C LEU A 210 -3.24 -22.75 -1.86
N ASP A 211 -3.14 -22.82 -0.54
CA ASP A 211 -2.09 -23.61 0.15
C ASP A 211 -2.24 -25.11 -0.17
N GLY A 212 -3.47 -25.64 -0.22
CA GLY A 212 -3.73 -27.04 -0.59
C GLY A 212 -3.68 -27.33 -2.10
N LEU A 213 -3.74 -26.30 -2.94
CA LEU A 213 -3.88 -26.48 -4.38
C LEU A 213 -2.66 -27.15 -5.03
N LYS A 214 -1.44 -26.83 -4.55
CA LYS A 214 -0.20 -27.40 -5.06
C LYS A 214 -0.15 -28.91 -4.91
N GLU A 215 -0.55 -29.41 -3.74
CA GLU A 215 -0.61 -30.84 -3.45
C GLU A 215 -1.65 -31.55 -4.32
N LEU A 216 -2.84 -30.94 -4.51
CA LEU A 216 -3.86 -31.47 -5.41
C LEU A 216 -3.34 -31.68 -6.84
N TYR A 217 -2.56 -30.72 -7.37
CA TYR A 217 -1.99 -30.86 -8.70
C TYR A 217 -0.86 -31.89 -8.76
N GLN A 218 -0.02 -31.98 -7.73
CA GLN A 218 1.04 -32.98 -7.65
C GLN A 218 0.48 -34.41 -7.66
N ASN A 219 -0.58 -34.64 -6.91
CA ASN A 219 -1.24 -35.94 -6.78
C ASN A 219 -2.22 -36.25 -7.92
N SER A 220 -2.45 -35.33 -8.84
CA SER A 220 -3.37 -35.52 -9.95
C SER A 220 -2.75 -36.35 -11.11
N ASN A 221 -3.60 -37.04 -11.85
CA ASN A 221 -3.22 -37.77 -13.09
C ASN A 221 -3.17 -36.82 -14.32
N LEU A 222 -3.09 -35.51 -14.13
CA LEU A 222 -2.93 -34.57 -15.23
C LEU A 222 -1.52 -34.70 -15.82
N PRO A 223 -1.34 -34.55 -17.16
CA PRO A 223 -0.02 -34.50 -17.76
C PRO A 223 0.76 -33.29 -17.27
N ASP A 224 2.08 -33.46 -17.12
CA ASP A 224 2.98 -32.37 -16.72
C ASP A 224 3.20 -31.38 -17.86
N GLU A 225 3.16 -31.87 -19.11
CA GLU A 225 3.30 -31.07 -20.31
C GLU A 225 2.11 -31.21 -21.25
N VAL A 226 1.96 -30.27 -22.13
CA VAL A 226 0.90 -30.23 -23.14
C VAL A 226 1.39 -31.00 -24.37
N ASP A 227 0.55 -31.84 -24.92
CA ASP A 227 0.78 -32.46 -26.21
C ASP A 227 0.62 -31.38 -27.32
N GLN A 228 1.76 -30.99 -27.86
CA GLN A 228 1.79 -29.93 -28.89
C GLN A 228 1.26 -30.42 -30.24
N GLU A 229 1.46 -31.70 -30.57
CA GLU A 229 0.96 -32.27 -31.83
C GLU A 229 -0.56 -32.31 -31.79
N PHE A 230 -1.13 -32.83 -30.71
CA PHE A 230 -2.59 -32.84 -30.51
C PHE A 230 -3.19 -31.43 -30.58
N LEU A 231 -2.55 -30.41 -29.96
CA LEU A 231 -3.03 -29.03 -29.98
C LEU A 231 -3.00 -28.45 -31.39
N ASN A 232 -1.94 -28.71 -32.15
CA ASN A 232 -1.81 -28.24 -33.53
C ASN A 232 -2.85 -28.85 -34.43
N ASP A 233 -3.08 -30.16 -34.31
CA ASP A 233 -4.10 -30.85 -35.07
C ASP A 233 -5.52 -30.35 -34.74
N LEU A 234 -5.82 -30.17 -33.46
CA LEU A 234 -7.08 -29.60 -33.01
C LEU A 234 -7.29 -28.17 -33.55
N LEU A 235 -6.25 -27.34 -33.54
CA LEU A 235 -6.28 -25.96 -34.08
C LEU A 235 -6.57 -26.00 -35.59
N LEU A 236 -5.95 -26.93 -36.33
CA LEU A 236 -6.18 -27.08 -37.76
C LEU A 236 -7.61 -27.56 -38.07
N GLN A 237 -8.14 -28.48 -37.25
CA GLN A 237 -9.52 -28.93 -37.39
C GLN A 237 -10.51 -27.78 -37.15
N VAL A 238 -10.33 -27.00 -36.07
CA VAL A 238 -11.19 -25.84 -35.77
C VAL A 238 -11.15 -24.82 -36.91
N ARG A 239 -9.96 -24.51 -37.43
CA ARG A 239 -9.80 -23.53 -38.56
C ARG A 239 -10.46 -24.03 -39.88
N LYS A 240 -10.62 -25.32 -40.06
CA LYS A 240 -11.32 -25.88 -41.22
C LYS A 240 -12.84 -25.84 -41.08
N MET A 241 -13.36 -25.64 -39.86
CA MET A 241 -14.79 -25.57 -39.59
C MET A 241 -15.37 -24.15 -39.79
N TYR A 242 -14.49 -23.14 -39.85
CA TYR A 242 -14.81 -21.73 -40.05
C TYR A 242 -14.06 -21.16 -41.29
#